data_588da219e5f2e4afa24cc149384b857d
#
_entry.id   588da219e5f2e4afa24cc149384b857d
#
_cell.length_a   1.000
_cell.length_b   1.000
_cell.length_c   1.000
_cell.angle_alpha   90.00
_cell.angle_beta   90.00
_cell.angle_gamma   90.00
#
_symmetry.space_group_name_H-M   'P 1'
#
loop_
_entity.id
_entity.type
_entity.pdbx_description
1 polymer ?
#
loop_
_entity_poly.entity_id
_entity_poly.type
_entity_poly.pdbx_seq_one_letter_code
_entity_poly.pdbx_strand_id
1 'polypeptide(L)'
;MFGSLTRNPLRLLVVAVALLVILSQSLAIVPEDKQALILRFGEIERTVNRYKPDEDFGRSGAGLVLRVPFTDGIQYIDKRILGVNMERQQVLSTDQQRLQVDAFARFRITNPVRMYTAIRTEDKLQTQLGTILGSSLRNELGKRTFATLLSPERGAVMDNIQVALNREAQKYGAEIIDVRIKRADLPEGATLEAAYNRMRTARQQEAIAIRAEGQKEAQIIRGNADGEAARIYAASFGKDPEFYDFYRAMQSYRQTFLGENNQGGTSIIMSPDNEYLKRFSGG
;
A
#
# COMPACT_ATOMS: atom_id res chain seq x y z
N MET A 1 77.10 -0.77 10.10
CA MET A 1 76.75 -0.41 8.71
C MET A 1 76.04 0.96 8.54
N PHE A 2 75.84 1.73 9.60
CA PHE A 2 75.12 3.02 9.59
C PHE A 2 76.05 4.27 9.42
N GLY A 3 77.41 4.09 9.49
CA GLY A 3 78.33 5.23 9.48
C GLY A 3 78.65 5.85 8.09
N SER A 4 78.27 5.26 7.00
CA SER A 4 78.58 5.78 5.65
C SER A 4 77.45 6.62 5.02
N LEU A 5 76.26 6.62 5.63
CA LEU A 5 75.08 7.38 5.16
C LEU A 5 75.18 8.89 5.48
N THR A 6 75.87 9.27 6.59
CA THR A 6 75.96 10.64 7.06
C THR A 6 77.01 11.50 6.37
N ARG A 7 77.89 10.90 5.56
CA ARG A 7 79.04 11.60 4.95
C ARG A 7 78.74 12.22 3.58
N ASN A 8 77.59 11.87 2.92
CA ASN A 8 77.20 12.47 1.65
C ASN A 8 75.87 13.21 1.79
N PRO A 9 75.83 14.54 1.66
CA PRO A 9 74.60 15.34 1.80
C PRO A 9 73.50 14.93 0.81
N LEU A 10 73.90 14.50 -0.39
CA LEU A 10 72.94 14.00 -1.39
C LEU A 10 72.18 12.72 -0.97
N ARG A 11 72.88 11.78 -0.30
CA ARG A 11 72.25 10.55 0.22
C ARG A 11 71.32 10.86 1.40
N LEU A 12 71.64 11.80 2.23
CA LEU A 12 70.80 12.26 3.34
C LEU A 12 69.54 12.93 2.79
N LEU A 13 69.67 13.73 1.76
CA LEU A 13 68.54 14.36 1.08
C LEU A 13 67.62 13.32 0.46
N VAL A 14 68.13 12.29 -0.22
CA VAL A 14 67.33 11.20 -0.82
C VAL A 14 66.59 10.41 0.25
N VAL A 15 67.26 10.08 1.38
CA VAL A 15 66.62 9.40 2.49
C VAL A 15 65.53 10.25 3.15
N ALA A 16 65.78 11.55 3.34
CA ALA A 16 64.80 12.47 3.89
C ALA A 16 63.53 12.60 2.98
N VAL A 17 63.73 12.71 1.66
CA VAL A 17 62.63 12.75 0.68
C VAL A 17 61.88 11.44 0.67
N ALA A 18 62.57 10.29 0.70
CA ALA A 18 61.91 8.97 0.75
C ALA A 18 61.08 8.83 2.05
N LEU A 19 61.60 9.28 3.18
CA LEU A 19 60.89 9.23 4.46
C LEU A 19 59.68 10.17 4.45
N LEU A 20 59.80 11.35 3.85
CA LEU A 20 58.71 12.30 3.69
C LEU A 20 57.61 11.75 2.79
N VAL A 21 57.96 11.06 1.69
CA VAL A 21 56.99 10.38 0.82
C VAL A 21 56.26 9.25 1.55
N ILE A 22 57.01 8.44 2.33
CA ILE A 22 56.42 7.37 3.14
C ILE A 22 55.45 7.96 4.19
N LEU A 23 55.89 9.02 4.87
CA LEU A 23 55.06 9.71 5.87
C LEU A 23 53.75 10.29 5.25
N SER A 24 53.89 10.92 4.09
CA SER A 24 52.77 11.47 3.33
C SER A 24 51.77 10.38 2.93
N GLN A 25 52.24 9.20 2.55
CA GLN A 25 51.37 8.06 2.18
C GLN A 25 50.83 7.31 3.40
N SER A 26 51.38 7.53 4.60
CA SER A 26 50.86 6.96 5.84
C SER A 26 49.61 7.64 6.37
N LEU A 27 49.32 8.86 5.89
CA LEU A 27 48.16 9.61 6.33
C LEU A 27 47.02 9.49 5.34
N ALA A 28 45.85 9.14 5.83
CA ALA A 28 44.61 9.14 5.04
C ALA A 28 43.54 9.96 5.76
N ILE A 29 42.71 10.64 5.01
CA ILE A 29 41.58 11.42 5.52
C ILE A 29 40.31 10.64 5.30
N VAL A 30 39.56 10.40 6.38
CA VAL A 30 38.23 9.82 6.34
C VAL A 30 37.22 10.94 6.58
N PRO A 31 36.43 11.34 5.56
CA PRO A 31 35.43 12.36 5.74
C PRO A 31 34.27 11.86 6.60
N GLU A 32 33.48 12.75 7.18
CA GLU A 32 32.42 12.41 8.13
C GLU A 32 31.26 11.68 7.48
N ASP A 33 31.00 11.92 6.20
CA ASP A 33 29.95 11.27 5.41
C ASP A 33 30.29 9.84 4.98
N LYS A 34 31.54 9.37 5.26
CA LYS A 34 32.01 8.05 4.87
C LYS A 34 32.52 7.23 6.06
N GLN A 35 32.29 5.95 6.00
CA GLN A 35 32.93 4.94 6.83
C GLN A 35 34.14 4.39 6.06
N ALA A 36 35.21 4.04 6.73
CA ALA A 36 36.36 3.45 6.08
C ALA A 36 36.71 2.09 6.69
N LEU A 37 36.93 1.11 5.82
CA LEU A 37 37.51 -0.19 6.17
C LEU A 37 38.98 -0.17 5.83
N ILE A 38 39.84 -0.43 6.81
CA ILE A 38 41.27 -0.61 6.60
C ILE A 38 41.51 -2.09 6.39
N LEU A 39 42.01 -2.40 5.19
CA LEU A 39 42.30 -3.74 4.74
C LEU A 39 43.81 -3.97 4.77
N ARG A 40 44.29 -4.93 5.52
CA ARG A 40 45.69 -5.35 5.51
C ARG A 40 45.84 -6.66 4.77
N PHE A 41 46.56 -6.67 3.67
CA PHE A 41 46.71 -7.82 2.78
C PHE A 41 45.37 -8.42 2.32
N GLY A 42 44.32 -7.60 2.25
CA GLY A 42 42.96 -8.03 1.85
C GLY A 42 42.04 -8.47 3.00
N GLU A 43 42.57 -8.57 4.23
CA GLU A 43 41.76 -8.85 5.42
C GLU A 43 41.34 -7.54 6.12
N ILE A 44 40.16 -7.53 6.70
CA ILE A 44 39.64 -6.36 7.41
C ILE A 44 40.30 -6.26 8.77
N GLU A 45 41.15 -5.27 8.97
CA GLU A 45 41.82 -5.04 10.24
C GLU A 45 40.99 -4.17 11.18
N ARG A 46 40.49 -3.04 10.70
CA ARG A 46 39.70 -2.11 11.51
C ARG A 46 38.72 -1.30 10.69
N THR A 47 37.69 -0.83 11.38
CA THR A 47 36.69 0.11 10.81
C THR A 47 36.87 1.48 11.46
N VAL A 48 36.87 2.52 10.64
CA VAL A 48 36.95 3.91 11.06
C VAL A 48 35.67 4.63 10.73
N ASN A 49 35.21 5.50 11.61
CA ASN A 49 33.99 6.29 11.46
C ASN A 49 32.71 5.43 11.17
N ARG A 50 32.58 4.27 11.85
CA ARG A 50 31.42 3.43 11.73
C ARG A 50 30.16 4.18 12.16
N TYR A 51 29.06 4.02 11.44
CA TYR A 51 27.77 4.57 11.83
C TYR A 51 27.33 4.10 13.22
N LYS A 52 26.90 5.04 14.06
CA LYS A 52 26.25 4.83 15.35
C LYS A 52 24.99 5.68 15.42
N PRO A 53 23.84 5.14 15.87
CA PRO A 53 22.57 5.87 15.86
C PRO A 53 22.56 7.14 16.76
N ASP A 54 23.34 7.12 17.85
CA ASP A 54 23.35 8.20 18.87
C ASP A 54 24.65 9.03 18.85
N GLU A 55 25.27 9.17 17.68
CA GLU A 55 26.55 9.87 17.54
C GLU A 55 26.34 11.36 17.31
N ASP A 56 26.93 12.21 18.20
CA ASP A 56 26.91 13.64 18.00
C ASP A 56 27.85 14.03 16.84
N PHE A 57 27.39 14.96 15.99
CA PHE A 57 28.19 15.51 14.91
C PHE A 57 29.50 16.11 15.43
N GLY A 58 30.61 15.80 14.75
CA GLY A 58 31.95 16.26 15.12
C GLY A 58 32.70 15.41 16.14
N ARG A 59 32.09 14.31 16.64
CA ARG A 59 32.78 13.33 17.52
C ARG A 59 32.79 11.92 16.91
N SER A 60 32.62 11.83 15.62
CA SER A 60 32.35 10.60 14.89
C SER A 60 33.57 9.70 14.63
N GLY A 61 34.76 10.10 14.96
CA GLY A 61 35.99 9.37 14.61
C GLY A 61 36.43 9.58 13.15
N ALA A 62 35.82 10.54 12.45
CA ALA A 62 36.31 11.06 11.17
C ALA A 62 37.61 11.86 11.36
N GLY A 63 38.37 12.02 10.31
CA GLY A 63 39.59 12.82 10.31
C GLY A 63 40.81 12.06 9.81
N LEU A 64 41.97 12.38 10.36
CA LEU A 64 43.25 11.81 9.98
C LEU A 64 43.42 10.41 10.57
N VAL A 65 43.69 9.45 9.70
CA VAL A 65 43.89 8.04 10.07
C VAL A 65 45.26 7.60 9.58
N LEU A 66 45.99 6.95 10.48
CA LEU A 66 47.27 6.32 10.14
C LEU A 66 47.03 4.99 9.46
N ARG A 67 47.68 4.76 8.32
CA ARG A 67 47.78 3.49 7.61
C ARG A 67 49.24 3.14 7.35
N VAL A 68 49.51 1.86 7.23
CA VAL A 68 50.83 1.41 6.80
C VAL A 68 50.89 1.47 5.27
N PRO A 69 51.78 2.32 4.68
CA PRO A 69 51.88 2.39 3.23
C PRO A 69 52.25 1.04 2.64
N PHE A 70 51.76 0.74 1.44
CA PHE A 70 51.93 -0.49 0.65
C PHE A 70 51.22 -1.74 1.19
N THR A 71 50.88 -1.84 2.46
CA THR A 71 50.20 -2.99 3.04
C THR A 71 48.73 -2.72 3.31
N ASP A 72 48.40 -1.50 3.71
CA ASP A 72 47.02 -1.15 4.07
C ASP A 72 46.28 -0.49 2.91
N GLY A 73 45.21 -1.13 2.46
CA GLY A 73 44.21 -0.54 1.56
C GLY A 73 43.11 0.12 2.35
N ILE A 74 42.48 1.17 1.80
CA ILE A 74 41.29 1.80 2.38
C ILE A 74 40.13 1.64 1.43
N GLN A 75 39.02 1.09 1.94
CA GLN A 75 37.75 1.03 1.25
C GLN A 75 36.78 2.01 1.91
N TYR A 76 36.35 3.03 1.19
CA TYR A 76 35.34 3.98 1.64
C TYR A 76 33.95 3.45 1.36
N ILE A 77 33.05 3.65 2.33
CA ILE A 77 31.64 3.22 2.27
C ILE A 77 30.80 4.41 2.73
N ASP A 78 29.76 4.74 2.01
CA ASP A 78 28.88 5.87 2.32
C ASP A 78 28.12 5.61 3.64
N LYS A 79 28.10 6.64 4.53
CA LYS A 79 27.42 6.61 5.83
C LYS A 79 26.01 7.21 5.74
N ARG A 80 25.71 7.94 4.67
CA ARG A 80 24.43 8.61 4.45
C ARG A 80 23.33 7.60 4.10
N ILE A 81 22.11 8.11 4.04
CA ILE A 81 20.98 7.34 3.53
C ILE A 81 21.09 7.28 2.01
N LEU A 82 21.13 6.07 1.49
CA LEU A 82 21.17 5.76 0.08
C LEU A 82 19.80 5.30 -0.41
N GLY A 83 19.55 5.45 -1.71
CA GLY A 83 18.33 5.00 -2.36
C GLY A 83 18.58 3.78 -3.23
N VAL A 84 17.68 2.83 -3.19
CA VAL A 84 17.59 1.73 -4.16
C VAL A 84 16.28 1.82 -4.92
N ASN A 85 16.36 1.80 -6.24
CA ASN A 85 15.19 1.76 -7.10
C ASN A 85 14.99 0.32 -7.60
N MET A 86 13.74 -0.12 -7.58
CA MET A 86 13.34 -1.35 -8.23
C MET A 86 12.92 -1.03 -9.67
N GLU A 87 13.36 -1.83 -10.61
CA GLU A 87 12.82 -1.78 -11.97
C GLU A 87 11.35 -2.17 -11.98
N ARG A 88 10.62 -1.61 -12.94
CA ARG A 88 9.20 -1.88 -13.13
C ARG A 88 8.92 -3.38 -13.20
N GLN A 89 8.12 -3.89 -12.28
CA GLN A 89 7.73 -5.29 -12.21
C GLN A 89 6.23 -5.48 -12.31
N GLN A 90 5.85 -6.57 -12.97
CA GLN A 90 4.46 -7.01 -13.00
C GLN A 90 4.18 -7.90 -11.79
N VAL A 91 3.12 -7.56 -11.06
CA VAL A 91 2.62 -8.30 -9.90
C VAL A 91 1.16 -8.67 -10.14
N LEU A 92 0.78 -9.89 -9.81
CA LEU A 92 -0.61 -10.34 -9.83
C LEU A 92 -1.20 -10.20 -8.43
N SER A 93 -2.27 -9.44 -8.30
CA SER A 93 -3.02 -9.29 -7.04
C SER A 93 -4.00 -10.45 -6.83
N THR A 94 -4.59 -10.55 -5.62
CA THR A 94 -5.55 -11.62 -5.28
C THR A 94 -6.80 -11.58 -6.16
N ASP A 95 -7.23 -10.41 -6.61
CA ASP A 95 -8.35 -10.18 -7.52
C ASP A 95 -7.97 -10.38 -9.01
N GLN A 96 -6.85 -11.09 -9.26
CA GLN A 96 -6.34 -11.43 -10.59
C GLN A 96 -6.04 -10.20 -11.49
N GLN A 97 -5.83 -9.04 -10.89
CA GLN A 97 -5.37 -7.86 -11.61
C GLN A 97 -3.86 -7.89 -11.77
N ARG A 98 -3.39 -7.72 -13.01
CA ARG A 98 -1.96 -7.51 -13.28
C ARG A 98 -1.62 -6.05 -13.06
N LEU A 99 -0.66 -5.79 -12.19
CA LEU A 99 -0.20 -4.45 -11.83
C LEU A 99 1.23 -4.27 -12.28
N GLN A 100 1.54 -3.10 -12.84
CA GLN A 100 2.91 -2.65 -13.03
C GLN A 100 3.28 -1.75 -11.85
N VAL A 101 4.26 -2.17 -11.07
CA VAL A 101 4.63 -1.48 -9.84
C VAL A 101 6.08 -1.05 -9.91
N ASP A 102 6.30 0.25 -9.63
CA ASP A 102 7.60 0.87 -9.42
C ASP A 102 7.72 1.23 -7.94
N ALA A 103 8.80 0.82 -7.31
CA ALA A 103 9.05 1.10 -5.91
C ALA A 103 10.49 1.56 -5.67
N PHE A 104 10.72 2.22 -4.56
CA PHE A 104 12.05 2.52 -4.06
C PHE A 104 12.12 2.28 -2.56
N ALA A 105 13.32 2.00 -2.09
CA ALA A 105 13.61 1.94 -0.67
C ALA A 105 14.79 2.85 -0.35
N ARG A 106 14.79 3.38 0.87
CA ARG A 106 15.92 4.10 1.43
C ARG A 106 16.58 3.20 2.46
N PHE A 107 17.89 3.10 2.37
CA PHE A 107 18.66 2.25 3.26
C PHE A 107 19.93 2.97 3.74
N ARG A 108 20.52 2.45 4.78
CA ARG A 108 21.80 2.89 5.33
C ARG A 108 22.67 1.68 5.63
N ILE A 109 23.98 1.83 5.43
CA ILE A 109 24.94 0.77 5.77
C ILE A 109 25.36 0.97 7.22
N THR A 110 24.87 0.13 8.12
CA THR A 110 25.16 0.17 9.55
C THR A 110 26.34 -0.71 9.94
N ASN A 111 26.59 -1.75 9.14
CA ASN A 111 27.71 -2.64 9.37
C ASN A 111 28.56 -2.81 8.09
N PRO A 112 29.59 -1.95 7.91
CA PRO A 112 30.43 -1.97 6.73
C PRO A 112 31.23 -3.28 6.59
N VAL A 113 31.57 -3.94 7.69
CA VAL A 113 32.31 -5.23 7.69
C VAL A 113 31.45 -6.32 7.03
N ARG A 114 30.19 -6.44 7.47
CA ARG A 114 29.26 -7.42 6.88
C ARG A 114 29.00 -7.14 5.40
N MET A 115 28.80 -5.86 5.06
CA MET A 115 28.58 -5.47 3.66
C MET A 115 29.78 -5.86 2.79
N TYR A 116 30.98 -5.50 3.21
CA TYR A 116 32.18 -5.81 2.45
C TYR A 116 32.44 -7.33 2.34
N THR A 117 32.22 -8.09 3.40
CA THR A 117 32.40 -9.54 3.40
C THR A 117 31.38 -10.25 2.50
N ALA A 118 30.13 -9.80 2.49
CA ALA A 118 29.05 -10.45 1.75
C ALA A 118 29.04 -10.03 0.25
N ILE A 119 29.23 -8.75 -0.05
CA ILE A 119 28.95 -8.18 -1.39
C ILE A 119 30.13 -7.39 -1.95
N ARG A 120 31.00 -6.86 -1.11
CA ARG A 120 32.20 -6.07 -1.39
C ARG A 120 31.96 -4.64 -1.85
N THR A 121 30.94 -4.35 -2.67
CA THR A 121 30.72 -3.02 -3.25
C THR A 121 29.29 -2.53 -3.00
N GLU A 122 29.13 -1.20 -2.88
CA GLU A 122 27.82 -0.55 -2.69
C GLU A 122 26.88 -0.78 -3.88
N ASP A 123 27.39 -0.72 -5.10
CA ASP A 123 26.57 -0.94 -6.32
C ASP A 123 25.96 -2.34 -6.36
N LYS A 124 26.75 -3.36 -5.97
CA LYS A 124 26.23 -4.71 -5.86
C LYS A 124 25.20 -4.85 -4.74
N LEU A 125 25.40 -4.13 -3.62
CA LEU A 125 24.42 -4.07 -2.55
C LEU A 125 23.11 -3.46 -3.04
N GLN A 126 23.16 -2.33 -3.76
CA GLN A 126 21.97 -1.71 -4.34
C GLN A 126 21.24 -2.65 -5.29
N THR A 127 21.95 -3.33 -6.17
CA THR A 127 21.38 -4.31 -7.11
C THR A 127 20.70 -5.46 -6.35
N GLN A 128 21.36 -5.99 -5.34
CA GLN A 128 20.83 -7.09 -4.52
C GLN A 128 19.60 -6.66 -3.74
N LEU A 129 19.63 -5.49 -3.10
CA LEU A 129 18.48 -4.94 -2.39
C LEU A 129 17.31 -4.64 -3.33
N GLY A 130 17.56 -4.18 -4.55
CA GLY A 130 16.55 -4.00 -5.58
C GLY A 130 15.83 -5.30 -5.95
N THR A 131 16.59 -6.38 -6.10
CA THR A 131 16.05 -7.72 -6.37
C THR A 131 15.19 -8.23 -5.20
N ILE A 132 15.67 -8.05 -3.96
CA ILE A 132 14.94 -8.46 -2.76
C ILE A 132 13.69 -7.60 -2.56
N LEU A 133 13.78 -6.29 -2.82
CA LEU A 133 12.63 -5.39 -2.79
C LEU A 133 11.54 -5.86 -3.76
N GLY A 134 11.92 -6.22 -4.99
CA GLY A 134 10.98 -6.73 -5.99
C GLY A 134 10.29 -8.03 -5.57
N SER A 135 11.03 -8.96 -4.96
CA SER A 135 10.46 -10.21 -4.48
C SER A 135 9.56 -10.02 -3.24
N SER A 136 9.97 -9.19 -2.29
CA SER A 136 9.18 -8.87 -1.10
C SER A 136 7.88 -8.16 -1.48
N LEU A 137 7.96 -7.22 -2.43
CA LEU A 137 6.82 -6.49 -2.95
C LEU A 137 5.85 -7.43 -3.67
N ARG A 138 6.35 -8.33 -4.53
CA ARG A 138 5.50 -9.33 -5.21
C ARG A 138 4.80 -10.23 -4.21
N ASN A 139 5.49 -10.68 -3.18
CA ASN A 139 4.92 -11.56 -2.15
C ASN A 139 3.83 -10.87 -1.34
N GLU A 140 4.01 -9.60 -0.96
CA GLU A 140 3.02 -8.88 -0.16
C GLU A 140 1.83 -8.40 -1.01
N LEU A 141 2.07 -7.89 -2.21
CA LEU A 141 1.01 -7.45 -3.11
C LEU A 141 0.17 -8.62 -3.64
N GLY A 142 0.78 -9.79 -3.84
CA GLY A 142 0.07 -11.00 -4.25
C GLY A 142 -0.95 -11.51 -3.23
N LYS A 143 -0.87 -11.07 -1.97
CA LYS A 143 -1.81 -11.40 -0.89
C LYS A 143 -2.95 -10.39 -0.75
N ARG A 144 -2.93 -9.29 -1.50
CA ARG A 144 -3.84 -8.15 -1.36
C ARG A 144 -4.59 -7.87 -2.65
N THR A 145 -5.74 -7.22 -2.51
CA THR A 145 -6.51 -6.73 -3.67
C THR A 145 -5.94 -5.41 -4.16
N PHE A 146 -6.20 -5.07 -5.42
CA PHE A 146 -5.81 -3.77 -5.96
C PHE A 146 -6.44 -2.60 -5.19
N ALA A 147 -7.67 -2.74 -4.72
CA ALA A 147 -8.39 -1.74 -3.94
C ALA A 147 -7.63 -1.37 -2.64
N THR A 148 -6.98 -2.33 -1.99
CA THR A 148 -6.17 -2.09 -0.76
C THR A 148 -5.01 -1.13 -1.03
N LEU A 149 -4.42 -1.15 -2.22
CA LEU A 149 -3.32 -0.25 -2.58
C LEU A 149 -3.76 1.20 -2.80
N LEU A 150 -5.05 1.42 -3.06
CA LEU A 150 -5.66 2.73 -3.23
C LEU A 150 -6.30 3.25 -1.94
N SER A 151 -6.39 2.42 -0.92
CA SER A 151 -6.96 2.72 0.39
C SER A 151 -5.90 3.20 1.41
N PRO A 152 -6.30 3.77 2.56
CA PRO A 152 -5.39 4.08 3.67
C PRO A 152 -4.60 2.88 4.20
N GLU A 153 -5.08 1.65 3.98
CA GLU A 153 -4.41 0.41 4.37
C GLU A 153 -3.08 0.18 3.64
N ARG A 154 -2.82 0.93 2.58
CA ARG A 154 -1.54 0.93 1.86
C ARG A 154 -0.34 1.13 2.81
N GLY A 155 -0.50 1.94 3.88
CA GLY A 155 0.54 2.15 4.89
C GLY A 155 1.01 0.84 5.52
N ALA A 156 0.07 0.04 6.02
CA ALA A 156 0.38 -1.26 6.65
C ALA A 156 1.05 -2.25 5.68
N VAL A 157 0.68 -2.21 4.39
CA VAL A 157 1.35 -3.04 3.38
C VAL A 157 2.81 -2.62 3.20
N MET A 158 3.08 -1.30 3.17
CA MET A 158 4.45 -0.78 3.07
C MET A 158 5.29 -1.15 4.28
N ASP A 159 4.73 -1.08 5.48
CA ASP A 159 5.41 -1.46 6.72
C ASP A 159 5.77 -2.96 6.71
N ASN A 160 4.89 -3.82 6.26
CA ASN A 160 5.17 -5.25 6.12
C ASN A 160 6.30 -5.52 5.12
N ILE A 161 6.30 -4.82 3.98
CA ILE A 161 7.38 -4.93 2.99
C ILE A 161 8.69 -4.42 3.58
N GLN A 162 8.67 -3.30 4.32
CA GLN A 162 9.84 -2.75 4.99
C GLN A 162 10.43 -3.76 5.98
N VAL A 163 9.61 -4.38 6.83
CA VAL A 163 10.05 -5.39 7.80
C VAL A 163 10.66 -6.61 7.10
N ALA A 164 10.00 -7.10 6.05
CA ALA A 164 10.51 -8.24 5.28
C ALA A 164 11.85 -7.92 4.59
N LEU A 165 11.93 -6.75 3.93
CA LEU A 165 13.14 -6.28 3.28
C LEU A 165 14.28 -6.02 4.28
N ASN A 166 13.96 -5.42 5.44
CA ASN A 166 14.95 -5.13 6.48
C ASN A 166 15.59 -6.39 7.04
N ARG A 167 14.80 -7.45 7.23
CA ARG A 167 15.33 -8.76 7.68
C ARG A 167 16.39 -9.30 6.73
N GLU A 168 16.18 -9.17 5.45
CA GLU A 168 17.15 -9.61 4.44
C GLU A 168 18.33 -8.64 4.33
N ALA A 169 18.08 -7.33 4.38
CA ALA A 169 19.11 -6.30 4.32
C ALA A 169 20.13 -6.40 5.47
N GLN A 170 19.67 -6.78 6.66
CA GLN A 170 20.54 -6.97 7.84
C GLN A 170 21.60 -8.06 7.62
N LYS A 171 21.36 -9.05 6.77
CA LYS A 171 22.35 -10.07 6.40
C LYS A 171 23.55 -9.45 5.69
N TYR A 172 23.32 -8.35 4.99
CA TYR A 172 24.32 -7.57 4.25
C TYR A 172 24.84 -6.35 5.02
N GLY A 173 24.46 -6.21 6.28
CA GLY A 173 24.88 -5.07 7.10
C GLY A 173 24.21 -3.74 6.75
N ALA A 174 23.08 -3.77 6.08
CA ALA A 174 22.26 -2.62 5.75
C ALA A 174 20.96 -2.61 6.58
N GLU A 175 20.44 -1.42 6.81
CA GLU A 175 19.17 -1.15 7.49
C GLU A 175 18.24 -0.40 6.55
N ILE A 176 17.01 -0.87 6.41
CA ILE A 176 15.99 -0.23 5.60
C ILE A 176 15.26 0.82 6.44
N ILE A 177 15.34 2.07 5.99
CA ILE A 177 14.72 3.22 6.65
C ILE A 177 13.25 3.35 6.23
N ASP A 178 12.98 3.19 4.93
CA ASP A 178 11.65 3.43 4.37
C ASP A 178 11.50 2.70 3.03
N VAL A 179 10.26 2.29 2.73
CA VAL A 179 9.87 1.69 1.45
C VAL A 179 8.65 2.41 0.92
N ARG A 180 8.68 2.84 -0.34
CA ARG A 180 7.57 3.52 -0.99
C ARG A 180 7.33 3.00 -2.40
N ILE A 181 6.07 2.85 -2.74
CA ILE A 181 5.65 2.65 -4.14
C ILE A 181 5.58 4.01 -4.81
N LYS A 182 6.32 4.17 -5.92
CA LYS A 182 6.27 5.36 -6.77
C LYS A 182 5.01 5.36 -7.62
N ARG A 183 4.72 4.22 -8.22
CA ARG A 183 3.63 4.05 -9.17
C ARG A 183 3.09 2.62 -9.09
N ALA A 184 1.78 2.49 -9.20
CA ALA A 184 1.08 1.23 -9.35
C ALA A 184 0.01 1.41 -10.42
N ASP A 185 0.30 0.95 -11.61
CA ASP A 185 -0.57 1.12 -12.79
C ASP A 185 -1.05 -0.25 -13.28
N LEU A 186 -2.17 -0.25 -13.98
CA LEU A 186 -2.59 -1.39 -14.77
C LEU A 186 -1.81 -1.40 -16.10
N PRO A 187 -1.46 -2.57 -16.64
CA PRO A 187 -0.81 -2.67 -17.94
C PRO A 187 -1.65 -2.01 -19.04
N GLU A 188 -1.02 -1.29 -19.93
CA GLU A 188 -1.69 -0.62 -21.05
C GLU A 188 -2.26 -1.64 -22.08
N GLY A 189 -3.23 -1.17 -22.88
CA GLY A 189 -3.83 -1.94 -23.97
C GLY A 189 -5.04 -2.77 -23.59
N ALA A 190 -5.32 -3.85 -24.34
CA ALA A 190 -6.52 -4.69 -24.18
C ALA A 190 -6.69 -5.26 -22.75
N THR A 191 -5.59 -5.48 -22.04
CA THR A 191 -5.61 -5.94 -20.65
C THR A 191 -6.19 -4.88 -19.70
N LEU A 192 -5.91 -3.61 -19.93
CA LEU A 192 -6.43 -2.48 -19.17
C LEU A 192 -7.95 -2.34 -19.39
N GLU A 193 -8.40 -2.39 -20.63
CA GLU A 193 -9.84 -2.34 -20.98
C GLU A 193 -10.60 -3.51 -20.37
N ALA A 194 -10.04 -4.72 -20.45
CA ALA A 194 -10.63 -5.91 -19.85
C ALA A 194 -10.74 -5.79 -18.31
N ALA A 195 -9.73 -5.19 -17.66
CA ALA A 195 -9.74 -4.92 -16.23
C ALA A 195 -10.83 -3.90 -15.87
N TYR A 196 -10.94 -2.79 -16.58
CA TYR A 196 -12.01 -1.79 -16.37
C TYR A 196 -13.40 -2.37 -16.59
N ASN A 197 -13.60 -3.18 -17.63
CA ASN A 197 -14.87 -3.83 -17.88
C ASN A 197 -15.27 -4.80 -16.77
N ARG A 198 -14.32 -5.59 -16.25
CA ARG A 198 -14.55 -6.46 -15.08
C ARG A 198 -14.92 -5.66 -13.84
N MET A 199 -14.19 -4.59 -13.52
CA MET A 199 -14.48 -3.72 -12.37
C MET A 199 -15.87 -3.07 -12.51
N ARG A 200 -16.21 -2.57 -13.71
CA ARG A 200 -17.53 -1.99 -13.99
C ARG A 200 -18.65 -3.03 -13.79
N THR A 201 -18.46 -4.23 -14.34
CA THR A 201 -19.44 -5.31 -14.21
C THR A 201 -19.60 -5.75 -12.75
N ALA A 202 -18.51 -5.89 -12.00
CA ALA A 202 -18.55 -6.22 -10.58
C ALA A 202 -19.31 -5.16 -9.76
N ARG A 203 -19.06 -3.87 -10.01
CA ARG A 203 -19.79 -2.77 -9.36
C ARG A 203 -21.25 -2.70 -9.77
N GLN A 204 -21.56 -3.01 -11.01
CA GLN A 204 -22.95 -3.13 -11.46
C GLN A 204 -23.69 -4.28 -10.76
N GLN A 205 -23.06 -5.44 -10.64
CA GLN A 205 -23.62 -6.58 -9.93
C GLN A 205 -23.86 -6.28 -8.43
N GLU A 206 -22.88 -5.63 -7.78
CA GLU A 206 -23.01 -5.18 -6.39
C GLU A 206 -24.19 -4.21 -6.23
N ALA A 207 -24.30 -3.22 -7.10
CA ALA A 207 -25.39 -2.26 -7.08
C ALA A 207 -26.76 -2.90 -7.33
N ILE A 208 -26.83 -3.89 -8.21
CA ILE A 208 -28.07 -4.67 -8.47
C ILE A 208 -28.44 -5.49 -7.23
N ALA A 209 -27.46 -6.14 -6.59
CA ALA A 209 -27.70 -6.93 -5.39
C ALA A 209 -28.22 -6.07 -4.22
N ILE A 210 -27.62 -4.91 -3.99
CA ILE A 210 -28.07 -3.97 -2.95
C ILE A 210 -29.48 -3.46 -3.23
N ARG A 211 -29.77 -3.11 -4.50
CA ARG A 211 -31.13 -2.70 -4.88
C ARG A 211 -32.17 -3.80 -4.72
N ALA A 212 -31.83 -5.03 -5.11
CA ALA A 212 -32.70 -6.19 -4.95
C ALA A 212 -33.00 -6.47 -3.48
N GLU A 213 -32.00 -6.40 -2.61
CA GLU A 213 -32.21 -6.57 -1.17
C GLU A 213 -33.07 -5.44 -0.59
N GLY A 214 -32.83 -4.18 -0.97
CA GLY A 214 -33.67 -3.05 -0.55
C GLY A 214 -35.13 -3.16 -1.05
N GLN A 215 -35.35 -3.66 -2.27
CA GLN A 215 -36.67 -3.94 -2.79
C GLN A 215 -37.38 -5.07 -2.02
N LYS A 216 -36.66 -6.14 -1.72
CA LYS A 216 -37.16 -7.25 -0.92
C LYS A 216 -37.58 -6.78 0.47
N GLU A 217 -36.74 -6.02 1.16
CA GLU A 217 -37.07 -5.45 2.48
C GLU A 217 -38.28 -4.52 2.42
N ALA A 218 -38.32 -3.64 1.43
CA ALA A 218 -39.48 -2.76 1.23
C ALA A 218 -40.78 -3.54 0.98
N GLN A 219 -40.71 -4.64 0.25
CA GLN A 219 -41.87 -5.50 -0.02
C GLN A 219 -42.31 -6.25 1.25
N ILE A 220 -41.37 -6.71 2.05
CA ILE A 220 -41.67 -7.35 3.35
C ILE A 220 -42.32 -6.34 4.31
N ILE A 221 -41.79 -5.12 4.41
CA ILE A 221 -42.36 -4.07 5.25
C ILE A 221 -43.79 -3.71 4.80
N ARG A 222 -43.98 -3.54 3.48
CA ARG A 222 -45.32 -3.27 2.92
C ARG A 222 -46.29 -4.45 3.20
N GLY A 223 -45.86 -5.69 2.95
CA GLY A 223 -46.67 -6.85 3.21
C GLY A 223 -47.06 -7.01 4.67
N ASN A 224 -46.13 -6.75 5.58
CA ASN A 224 -46.41 -6.76 7.02
C ASN A 224 -47.38 -5.62 7.41
N ALA A 225 -47.18 -4.41 6.88
CA ALA A 225 -48.08 -3.29 7.14
C ALA A 225 -49.52 -3.54 6.57
N ASP A 226 -49.60 -4.06 5.37
CA ASP A 226 -50.87 -4.42 4.77
C ASP A 226 -51.59 -5.55 5.56
N GLY A 227 -50.83 -6.56 6.00
CA GLY A 227 -51.33 -7.61 6.85
C GLY A 227 -51.83 -7.11 8.22
N GLU A 228 -51.06 -6.19 8.85
CA GLU A 228 -51.46 -5.55 10.10
C GLU A 228 -52.70 -4.65 9.92
N ALA A 229 -52.75 -3.87 8.86
CA ALA A 229 -53.92 -3.06 8.50
C ALA A 229 -55.13 -3.93 8.31
N ALA A 230 -55.02 -5.03 7.53
CA ALA A 230 -56.12 -5.99 7.32
C ALA A 230 -56.59 -6.61 8.65
N ARG A 231 -55.67 -6.92 9.57
CA ARG A 231 -55.99 -7.47 10.90
C ARG A 231 -56.78 -6.46 11.75
N ILE A 232 -56.34 -5.20 11.76
CA ILE A 232 -57.00 -4.09 12.48
C ILE A 232 -58.41 -3.86 11.89
N TYR A 233 -58.53 -3.86 10.58
CA TYR A 233 -59.82 -3.72 9.92
C TYR A 233 -60.75 -4.91 10.27
N ALA A 234 -60.28 -6.15 10.15
CA ALA A 234 -61.08 -7.32 10.49
C ALA A 234 -61.59 -7.31 11.96
N ALA A 235 -60.72 -6.90 12.87
CA ALA A 235 -61.07 -6.76 14.29
C ALA A 235 -62.10 -5.63 14.57
N SER A 236 -62.05 -4.57 13.77
CA SER A 236 -63.03 -3.48 13.87
C SER A 236 -64.37 -3.84 13.24
N PHE A 237 -64.35 -4.57 12.14
CA PHE A 237 -65.56 -5.03 11.44
C PHE A 237 -66.36 -6.08 12.21
N GLY A 238 -65.68 -6.93 12.98
CA GLY A 238 -66.33 -7.89 13.82
C GLY A 238 -67.20 -7.30 14.95
N LYS A 239 -67.07 -5.98 15.21
CA LYS A 239 -67.84 -5.27 16.23
C LYS A 239 -69.24 -4.88 15.74
N ASP A 240 -69.40 -4.50 14.50
CA ASP A 240 -70.67 -4.13 13.86
C ASP A 240 -70.59 -4.41 12.35
N PRO A 241 -70.94 -5.61 11.90
CA PRO A 241 -70.88 -6.01 10.51
C PRO A 241 -71.79 -5.19 9.57
N GLU A 242 -72.99 -4.78 10.06
CA GLU A 242 -73.97 -4.09 9.25
C GLU A 242 -73.51 -2.64 8.98
N PHE A 243 -72.95 -1.97 9.96
CA PHE A 243 -72.37 -0.61 9.77
C PHE A 243 -71.17 -0.67 8.83
N TYR A 244 -70.35 -1.73 8.94
CA TYR A 244 -69.19 -1.85 8.03
C TYR A 244 -69.63 -2.06 6.57
N ASP A 245 -70.56 -2.94 6.34
CA ASP A 245 -71.05 -3.18 5.00
C ASP A 245 -71.66 -1.90 4.37
N PHE A 246 -72.38 -1.13 5.18
CA PHE A 246 -72.88 0.18 4.78
C PHE A 246 -71.74 1.17 4.46
N TYR A 247 -70.77 1.29 5.34
CA TYR A 247 -69.61 2.17 5.15
C TYR A 247 -68.85 1.82 3.90
N ARG A 248 -68.56 0.55 3.69
CA ARG A 248 -67.81 0.05 2.53
C ARG A 248 -68.58 0.26 1.22
N ALA A 249 -69.89 0.10 1.22
CA ALA A 249 -70.73 0.40 0.10
C ALA A 249 -70.67 1.88 -0.25
N MET A 250 -70.74 2.77 0.75
CA MET A 250 -70.61 4.21 0.57
C MET A 250 -69.25 4.64 0.03
N GLN A 251 -68.18 4.01 0.50
CA GLN A 251 -66.81 4.28 0.03
C GLN A 251 -66.61 3.78 -1.40
N SER A 252 -67.16 2.64 -1.75
CA SER A 252 -67.14 2.13 -3.11
C SER A 252 -67.90 3.06 -4.06
N TYR A 253 -69.08 3.53 -3.67
CA TYR A 253 -69.82 4.53 -4.45
C TYR A 253 -69.05 5.82 -4.65
N ARG A 254 -68.42 6.34 -3.57
CA ARG A 254 -67.62 7.56 -3.65
C ARG A 254 -66.41 7.39 -4.60
N GLN A 255 -65.77 6.23 -4.58
CA GLN A 255 -64.64 5.96 -5.46
C GLN A 255 -65.05 5.76 -6.92
N THR A 256 -66.22 5.12 -7.14
CA THR A 256 -66.75 4.81 -8.47
C THR A 256 -67.31 6.09 -9.12
N PHE A 257 -68.03 6.92 -8.36
CA PHE A 257 -68.73 8.07 -8.90
C PHE A 257 -68.01 9.44 -8.74
N LEU A 258 -67.10 9.55 -7.75
CA LEU A 258 -66.43 10.80 -7.41
C LEU A 258 -64.91 10.72 -7.49
N GLY A 259 -64.36 9.57 -7.86
CA GLY A 259 -62.90 9.37 -7.94
C GLY A 259 -62.24 10.28 -8.99
N GLU A 260 -61.12 10.89 -8.64
CA GLU A 260 -60.34 11.82 -9.49
C GLU A 260 -59.89 11.20 -10.83
N ASN A 261 -59.93 9.86 -10.98
CA ASN A 261 -59.57 9.15 -12.21
C ASN A 261 -60.74 9.08 -13.24
N ASN A 262 -61.90 9.68 -12.94
CA ASN A 262 -63.10 9.59 -13.79
C ASN A 262 -63.19 10.77 -14.79
N GLN A 263 -62.10 11.00 -15.53
CA GLN A 263 -62.07 12.04 -16.59
C GLN A 263 -62.81 11.67 -17.88
N GLY A 264 -63.46 10.52 -17.93
CA GLY A 264 -64.36 10.15 -19.04
C GLY A 264 -65.67 9.68 -18.45
N GLY A 265 -66.70 10.48 -18.59
CA GLY A 265 -68.04 10.28 -18.06
C GLY A 265 -68.50 8.79 -18.13
N THR A 266 -68.25 8.04 -17.08
CA THR A 266 -68.70 6.65 -16.98
C THR A 266 -70.18 6.64 -16.65
N SER A 267 -71.02 6.30 -17.64
CA SER A 267 -72.44 6.07 -17.43
C SER A 267 -72.61 4.61 -17.03
N ILE A 268 -73.06 4.39 -15.81
CA ILE A 268 -73.38 3.05 -15.33
C ILE A 268 -74.88 2.89 -15.43
N ILE A 269 -75.31 2.00 -16.30
CA ILE A 269 -76.74 1.65 -16.44
C ILE A 269 -76.98 0.42 -15.53
N MET A 270 -77.72 0.62 -14.44
CA MET A 270 -78.09 -0.44 -13.51
C MET A 270 -79.62 -0.54 -13.37
N SER A 271 -80.12 -1.78 -13.19
CA SER A 271 -81.50 -1.97 -12.82
C SER A 271 -81.75 -1.50 -11.37
N PRO A 272 -82.92 -0.95 -11.08
CA PRO A 272 -83.26 -0.54 -9.69
C PRO A 272 -83.21 -1.67 -8.69
N ASP A 273 -83.36 -2.95 -9.16
CA ASP A 273 -83.28 -4.16 -8.31
C ASP A 273 -81.88 -4.74 -8.20
N ASN A 274 -80.80 -4.00 -8.65
CA ASN A 274 -79.46 -4.47 -8.57
C ASN A 274 -78.99 -4.50 -7.08
N GLU A 275 -78.44 -5.63 -6.70
CA GLU A 275 -77.94 -5.87 -5.34
C GLU A 275 -76.91 -4.85 -4.86
N TYR A 276 -76.16 -4.23 -5.77
CA TYR A 276 -75.23 -3.15 -5.51
C TYR A 276 -75.91 -1.88 -5.00
N LEU A 277 -77.15 -1.55 -5.50
CA LEU A 277 -77.90 -0.40 -5.10
C LEU A 277 -78.87 -0.62 -3.96
N LYS A 278 -79.18 -1.87 -3.60
CA LYS A 278 -80.09 -2.22 -2.51
C LYS A 278 -79.73 -1.57 -1.17
N ARG A 279 -78.44 -1.45 -0.90
CA ARG A 279 -77.94 -0.81 0.35
C ARG A 279 -78.06 0.72 0.33
N PHE A 280 -78.32 1.31 -0.85
CA PHE A 280 -78.55 2.73 -0.98
C PHE A 280 -80.01 3.12 -0.75
N SER A 281 -80.92 2.25 -1.02
CA SER A 281 -82.38 2.44 -0.94
C SER A 281 -82.97 2.19 0.47
N GLY A 282 -82.16 1.88 1.47
CA GLY A 282 -82.59 1.85 2.89
C GLY A 282 -83.64 0.77 3.19
N GLY A 283 -83.50 -0.39 2.56
CA GLY A 283 -84.37 -1.51 2.85
C GLY A 283 -83.84 -2.43 3.92
#